data_cff5054bd79a501e5f397cec42f26724
#
_entry.id   cff5054bd79a501e5f397cec42f26724
#
_cell.length_a   1.000
_cell.length_b   1.000
_cell.length_c   1.000
_cell.angle_alpha   90.00
_cell.angle_beta   90.00
_cell.angle_gamma   90.00
#
_symmetry.space_group_name_H-M   'P 1'
#
loop_
_entity.id
_entity.type
_entity.pdbx_description
1 polymer ?
#
loop_
_entity_poly.entity_id
_entity_poly.type
_entity_poly.pdbx_seq_one_letter_code
_entity_poly.pdbx_strand_id
1 'polypeptide(L)'
;MRTVTKLTSLLLVLLMLTSCRSSESEEEITSRYVDTLSSVEGVAEVETEWRKGGGVAGTFMDVRLRTTTDDPVELEAIQYRAWEEIMPTIDLQSLVRLDWRVVSADGSLVATPTELGFQSDTTNEGIFKRQWEDEGLREQYQGPK
;
A
#
# COMPACT_ATOMS: atom_id res chain seq x y z
N MET A 1 -51.61 -16.44 -19.83
CA MET A 1 -51.04 -15.17 -19.33
C MET A 1 -50.57 -15.28 -17.87
N ARG A 2 -49.62 -16.17 -17.55
CA ARG A 2 -49.11 -16.37 -16.18
C ARG A 2 -47.63 -16.64 -16.10
N THR A 3 -46.84 -16.20 -17.07
CA THR A 3 -45.39 -16.52 -17.13
C THR A 3 -44.48 -15.25 -17.13
N VAL A 4 -45.01 -14.03 -17.13
CA VAL A 4 -44.18 -12.82 -17.24
C VAL A 4 -43.77 -12.25 -15.87
N THR A 5 -44.49 -12.61 -14.80
CA THR A 5 -44.31 -12.01 -13.46
C THR A 5 -43.15 -12.64 -12.65
N LYS A 6 -42.61 -13.79 -13.07
CA LYS A 6 -41.52 -14.45 -12.34
C LYS A 6 -40.12 -14.08 -12.83
N LEU A 7 -39.98 -13.54 -14.04
CA LEU A 7 -38.67 -13.13 -14.58
C LEU A 7 -38.22 -11.77 -14.04
N THR A 8 -39.14 -10.88 -13.73
CA THR A 8 -38.83 -9.54 -13.23
C THR A 8 -38.31 -9.53 -11.79
N SER A 9 -38.77 -10.50 -10.96
CA SER A 9 -38.27 -10.62 -9.58
C SER A 9 -36.84 -11.14 -9.50
N LEU A 10 -36.43 -12.00 -10.44
CA LEU A 10 -35.07 -12.58 -10.45
C LEU A 10 -34.02 -11.54 -10.89
N LEU A 11 -34.40 -10.64 -11.80
CA LEU A 11 -33.50 -9.59 -12.28
C LEU A 11 -33.22 -8.51 -11.21
N LEU A 12 -34.20 -8.23 -10.35
CA LEU A 12 -34.07 -7.24 -9.27
C LEU A 12 -33.16 -7.73 -8.13
N VAL A 13 -33.15 -9.05 -7.86
CA VAL A 13 -32.28 -9.65 -6.84
C VAL A 13 -30.80 -9.69 -7.31
N LEU A 14 -30.55 -9.84 -8.62
CA LEU A 14 -29.20 -9.84 -9.15
C LEU A 14 -28.55 -8.46 -9.15
N LEU A 15 -29.33 -7.39 -9.21
CA LEU A 15 -28.85 -5.99 -9.16
C LEU A 15 -28.49 -5.51 -7.75
N MET A 16 -28.98 -6.20 -6.71
CA MET A 16 -28.66 -5.84 -5.31
C MET A 16 -27.35 -6.44 -4.80
N LEU A 17 -26.72 -7.36 -5.56
CA LEU A 17 -25.49 -8.02 -5.15
C LEU A 17 -24.20 -7.29 -5.59
N THR A 18 -24.32 -6.18 -6.32
CA THR A 18 -23.14 -5.47 -6.85
C THR A 18 -22.78 -4.17 -6.10
N SER A 19 -23.37 -3.91 -4.93
CA SER A 19 -23.19 -2.61 -4.25
C SER A 19 -22.67 -2.71 -2.81
N CYS A 20 -21.95 -3.77 -2.46
CA CYS A 20 -21.13 -3.78 -1.25
C CYS A 20 -19.67 -3.74 -1.66
N ARG A 21 -19.16 -2.55 -1.99
CA ARG A 21 -17.75 -2.24 -1.87
C ARG A 21 -17.50 -2.11 -0.37
N SER A 22 -17.30 -3.25 0.32
CA SER A 22 -16.82 -3.25 1.68
C SER A 22 -15.43 -2.59 1.66
N SER A 23 -15.26 -1.49 2.40
CA SER A 23 -13.93 -0.98 2.68
C SER A 23 -13.13 -2.12 3.34
N GLU A 24 -11.91 -2.36 2.89
CA GLU A 24 -11.00 -3.31 3.53
C GLU A 24 -10.90 -2.99 5.03
N SER A 25 -10.91 -4.03 5.86
CA SER A 25 -10.65 -3.88 7.29
C SER A 25 -9.16 -3.62 7.56
N GLU A 26 -8.83 -3.07 8.73
CA GLU A 26 -7.44 -2.88 9.16
C GLU A 26 -6.64 -4.20 9.11
N GLU A 27 -7.26 -5.33 9.44
CA GLU A 27 -6.66 -6.66 9.40
C GLU A 27 -6.36 -7.11 7.96
N GLU A 28 -7.28 -6.91 7.03
CA GLU A 28 -7.08 -7.23 5.61
C GLU A 28 -5.97 -6.39 5.00
N ILE A 29 -5.92 -5.09 5.31
CA ILE A 29 -4.86 -4.19 4.86
C ILE A 29 -3.51 -4.63 5.44
N THR A 30 -3.43 -4.91 6.74
CA THR A 30 -2.23 -5.41 7.40
C THR A 30 -1.72 -6.68 6.73
N SER A 31 -2.60 -7.68 6.54
CA SER A 31 -2.25 -8.95 5.89
C SER A 31 -1.70 -8.73 4.48
N ARG A 32 -2.34 -7.87 3.69
CA ARG A 32 -1.90 -7.52 2.34
C ARG A 32 -0.48 -6.96 2.33
N TYR A 33 -0.15 -6.06 3.25
CA TYR A 33 1.21 -5.49 3.35
C TYR A 33 2.23 -6.52 3.81
N VAL A 34 1.94 -7.26 4.87
CA VAL A 34 2.84 -8.28 5.40
C VAL A 34 3.10 -9.38 4.38
N ASP A 35 2.05 -9.92 3.75
CA ASP A 35 2.17 -11.01 2.79
C ASP A 35 2.95 -10.59 1.54
N THR A 36 2.68 -9.38 1.02
CA THR A 36 3.34 -8.87 -0.17
C THR A 36 4.80 -8.53 0.10
N LEU A 37 5.07 -7.77 1.16
CA LEU A 37 6.40 -7.21 1.41
C LEU A 37 7.38 -8.22 2.01
N SER A 38 6.90 -9.26 2.69
CA SER A 38 7.76 -10.34 3.20
C SER A 38 8.40 -11.17 2.08
N SER A 39 7.87 -11.10 0.86
CA SER A 39 8.45 -11.79 -0.31
C SER A 39 9.53 -10.98 -1.03
N VAL A 40 9.72 -9.72 -0.68
CA VAL A 40 10.71 -8.83 -1.32
C VAL A 40 12.12 -9.25 -0.91
N GLU A 41 12.98 -9.46 -1.91
CA GLU A 41 14.39 -9.80 -1.66
C GLU A 41 15.08 -8.70 -0.84
N GLY A 42 15.75 -9.11 0.23
CA GLY A 42 16.45 -8.21 1.15
C GLY A 42 15.59 -7.72 2.33
N VAL A 43 14.30 -8.01 2.36
CA VAL A 43 13.43 -7.75 3.51
C VAL A 43 13.55 -8.91 4.50
N ALA A 44 13.96 -8.61 5.74
CA ALA A 44 14.07 -9.59 6.82
C ALA A 44 12.77 -9.69 7.63
N GLU A 45 12.09 -8.55 7.83
CA GLU A 45 10.88 -8.46 8.65
C GLU A 45 10.00 -7.31 8.20
N VAL A 46 8.69 -7.49 8.27
CA VAL A 46 7.68 -6.46 8.00
C VAL A 46 6.92 -6.20 9.30
N GLU A 47 7.07 -5.00 9.84
CA GLU A 47 6.33 -4.53 11.01
C GLU A 47 5.24 -3.56 10.56
N THR A 48 4.02 -3.74 11.07
CA THR A 48 2.89 -2.83 10.82
C THR A 48 2.23 -2.45 12.14
N GLU A 49 1.91 -1.18 12.30
CA GLU A 49 1.22 -0.68 13.49
C GLU A 49 0.16 0.35 13.09
N TRP A 50 -1.05 0.22 13.63
CA TRP A 50 -2.12 1.19 13.45
C TRP A 50 -2.11 2.21 14.59
N ARG A 51 -2.00 3.49 14.21
CA ARG A 51 -2.06 4.61 15.15
C ARG A 51 -3.26 5.48 14.85
N LYS A 52 -4.00 5.89 15.90
CA LYS A 52 -5.02 6.92 15.79
C LYS A 52 -4.35 8.29 15.90
N GLY A 53 -4.50 9.10 14.85
CA GLY A 53 -4.08 10.50 14.88
C GLY A 53 -5.02 11.32 15.77
N GLY A 54 -4.50 12.40 16.36
CA GLY A 54 -5.31 13.37 17.10
C GLY A 54 -6.15 14.25 16.15
N GLY A 55 -7.37 14.57 16.54
CA GLY A 55 -8.24 15.50 15.80
C GLY A 55 -8.63 14.98 14.41
N VAL A 56 -8.40 15.82 13.39
CA VAL A 56 -8.75 15.51 11.98
C VAL A 56 -7.71 14.63 11.28
N ALA A 57 -6.63 14.23 11.95
CA ALA A 57 -5.54 13.49 11.31
C ALA A 57 -5.92 12.05 10.90
N GLY A 58 -6.98 11.49 11.47
CA GLY A 58 -7.47 10.15 11.13
C GLY A 58 -6.59 9.02 11.65
N THR A 59 -6.71 7.84 11.04
CA THR A 59 -5.92 6.65 11.37
C THR A 59 -4.76 6.48 10.41
N PHE A 60 -3.59 6.15 10.93
CA PHE A 60 -2.37 5.90 10.18
C PHE A 60 -1.96 4.44 10.33
N MET A 61 -1.42 3.87 9.27
CA MET A 61 -0.68 2.63 9.34
C MET A 61 0.81 2.93 9.20
N ASP A 62 1.59 2.63 10.23
CA ASP A 62 3.04 2.62 10.13
C ASP A 62 3.48 1.31 9.50
N VAL A 63 4.30 1.41 8.47
CA VAL A 63 4.94 0.28 7.80
C VAL A 63 6.44 0.43 7.94
N ARG A 64 7.07 -0.53 8.60
CA ARG A 64 8.52 -0.58 8.76
C ARG A 64 9.05 -1.88 8.19
N LEU A 65 9.92 -1.77 7.19
CA LEU A 65 10.66 -2.89 6.63
C LEU A 65 12.05 -2.95 7.25
N ARG A 66 12.35 -4.02 7.96
CA ARG A 66 13.72 -4.34 8.35
C ARG A 66 14.40 -5.10 7.25
N THR A 67 15.61 -4.70 6.90
CA THR A 67 16.36 -5.32 5.81
C THR A 67 17.51 -6.19 6.32
N THR A 68 18.11 -6.93 5.40
CA THR A 68 19.30 -7.77 5.68
C THR A 68 20.62 -7.03 5.42
N THR A 69 20.56 -5.76 5.02
CA THR A 69 21.74 -4.97 4.60
C THR A 69 21.95 -3.72 5.44
N ASP A 70 23.21 -3.30 5.54
CA ASP A 70 23.61 -1.99 6.09
C ASP A 70 24.21 -1.08 4.99
N ASP A 71 24.16 -1.53 3.74
CA ASP A 71 24.59 -0.74 2.58
C ASP A 71 23.48 0.24 2.16
N PRO A 72 23.73 1.56 2.11
CA PRO A 72 22.71 2.54 1.77
C PRO A 72 22.19 2.41 0.33
N VAL A 73 23.02 1.95 -0.60
CA VAL A 73 22.62 1.75 -2.00
C VAL A 73 21.68 0.56 -2.11
N GLU A 74 22.01 -0.54 -1.43
CA GLU A 74 21.13 -1.71 -1.39
C GLU A 74 19.82 -1.43 -0.62
N LEU A 75 19.90 -0.62 0.44
CA LEU A 75 18.71 -0.20 1.20
C LEU A 75 17.71 0.55 0.31
N GLU A 76 18.20 1.46 -0.52
CA GLU A 76 17.39 2.20 -1.49
C GLU A 76 16.82 1.27 -2.58
N ALA A 77 17.59 0.31 -3.05
CA ALA A 77 17.14 -0.69 -4.01
C ALA A 77 16.03 -1.59 -3.42
N ILE A 78 16.16 -2.01 -2.17
CA ILE A 78 15.11 -2.77 -1.47
C ILE A 78 13.83 -1.93 -1.36
N GLN A 79 13.97 -0.65 -1.01
CA GLN A 79 12.83 0.26 -0.94
C GLN A 79 12.12 0.36 -2.30
N TYR A 80 12.88 0.52 -3.40
CA TYR A 80 12.31 0.56 -4.76
C TYR A 80 11.54 -0.72 -5.06
N ARG A 81 12.14 -1.90 -4.84
CA ARG A 81 11.49 -3.21 -5.07
C ARG A 81 10.23 -3.37 -4.23
N ALA A 82 10.25 -2.91 -2.98
CA ALA A 82 9.07 -2.97 -2.12
C ALA A 82 7.90 -2.14 -2.67
N TRP A 83 8.16 -0.96 -3.21
CA TRP A 83 7.13 -0.16 -3.89
C TRP A 83 6.64 -0.83 -5.17
N GLU A 84 7.50 -1.45 -5.98
CA GLU A 84 7.11 -2.22 -7.16
C GLU A 84 6.10 -3.33 -6.81
N GLU A 85 6.34 -4.05 -5.71
CA GLU A 85 5.49 -5.18 -5.30
C GLU A 85 4.18 -4.73 -4.66
N ILE A 86 4.17 -3.67 -3.85
CA ILE A 86 2.96 -3.26 -3.13
C ILE A 86 1.99 -2.44 -3.99
N MET A 87 2.48 -1.62 -4.91
CA MET A 87 1.65 -0.70 -5.69
C MET A 87 0.51 -1.37 -6.46
N PRO A 88 0.69 -2.53 -7.13
CA PRO A 88 -0.40 -3.21 -7.82
C PRO A 88 -1.56 -3.61 -6.90
N THR A 89 -1.30 -3.77 -5.61
CA THR A 89 -2.29 -4.20 -4.61
C THR A 89 -3.13 -3.05 -4.04
N ILE A 90 -2.73 -1.80 -4.26
CA ILE A 90 -3.36 -0.60 -3.71
C ILE A 90 -4.49 -0.11 -4.63
N ASP A 91 -5.62 0.27 -4.05
CA ASP A 91 -6.70 0.98 -4.77
C ASP A 91 -6.36 2.49 -4.84
N LEU A 92 -6.49 3.09 -6.04
CA LEU A 92 -6.30 4.54 -6.26
C LEU A 92 -7.24 5.41 -5.41
N GLN A 93 -8.38 4.87 -4.99
CA GLN A 93 -9.35 5.55 -4.13
C GLN A 93 -9.07 5.36 -2.63
N SER A 94 -8.05 4.60 -2.28
CA SER A 94 -7.74 4.32 -0.87
C SER A 94 -7.36 5.59 -0.11
N LEU A 95 -7.98 5.77 1.05
CA LEU A 95 -7.73 6.86 2.00
C LEU A 95 -6.88 6.41 3.19
N VAL A 96 -6.38 5.18 3.18
CA VAL A 96 -5.47 4.68 4.22
C VAL A 96 -4.19 5.52 4.20
N ARG A 97 -3.88 6.14 5.32
CA ARG A 97 -2.66 6.93 5.47
C ARG A 97 -1.51 6.03 5.89
N LEU A 98 -0.40 6.14 5.18
CA LEU A 98 0.83 5.40 5.44
C LEU A 98 1.92 6.32 5.99
N ASP A 99 2.66 5.82 6.98
CA ASP A 99 3.99 6.27 7.35
C ASP A 99 4.95 5.12 7.00
N TRP A 100 5.82 5.32 6.01
CA TRP A 100 6.64 4.26 5.43
C TRP A 100 8.11 4.45 5.74
N ARG A 101 8.78 3.39 6.20
CA ARG A 101 10.22 3.40 6.49
C ARG A 101 10.86 2.07 6.15
N VAL A 102 12.03 2.14 5.54
CA VAL A 102 12.91 0.98 5.33
C VAL A 102 14.17 1.17 6.16
N VAL A 103 14.49 0.19 6.99
CA VAL A 103 15.52 0.29 8.03
C VAL A 103 16.62 -0.73 7.75
N SER A 104 17.89 -0.31 7.85
CA SER A 104 19.05 -1.19 7.72
C SER A 104 19.07 -2.30 8.78
N ALA A 105 19.87 -3.35 8.56
CA ALA A 105 19.97 -4.49 9.45
C ALA A 105 20.37 -4.09 10.88
N ASP A 106 21.29 -3.15 11.03
CA ASP A 106 21.76 -2.64 12.33
C ASP A 106 20.89 -1.48 12.88
N GLY A 107 19.92 -1.00 12.10
CA GLY A 107 19.02 0.10 12.47
C GLY A 107 19.62 1.51 12.35
N SER A 108 20.84 1.64 11.83
CA SER A 108 21.55 2.94 11.73
C SER A 108 21.08 3.81 10.58
N LEU A 109 20.55 3.20 9.52
CA LEU A 109 20.06 3.88 8.32
C LEU A 109 18.55 3.71 8.20
N VAL A 110 17.89 4.76 7.73
CA VAL A 110 16.45 4.75 7.44
C VAL A 110 16.24 5.39 6.08
N ALA A 111 15.62 4.66 5.15
CA ALA A 111 15.19 5.19 3.86
C ALA A 111 13.68 5.49 3.91
N THR A 112 13.30 6.62 3.33
CA THR A 112 11.93 7.12 3.29
C THR A 112 11.45 7.38 1.86
N PRO A 113 10.13 7.47 1.60
CA PRO A 113 9.60 7.67 0.25
C PRO A 113 10.18 8.87 -0.49
N THR A 114 10.46 9.98 0.19
CA THR A 114 11.01 11.19 -0.45
C THR A 114 12.36 10.96 -1.10
N GLU A 115 13.15 9.99 -0.66
CA GLU A 115 14.42 9.62 -1.31
C GLU A 115 14.22 9.01 -2.70
N LEU A 116 13.08 8.37 -2.96
CA LEU A 116 12.68 7.89 -4.28
C LEU A 116 12.01 8.97 -5.13
N GLY A 117 11.78 10.17 -4.59
CA GLY A 117 11.15 11.29 -5.27
C GLY A 117 9.65 11.48 -4.98
N PHE A 118 9.07 10.72 -4.06
CA PHE A 118 7.72 11.01 -3.59
C PHE A 118 7.65 12.39 -2.94
N GLN A 119 6.49 13.04 -3.00
CA GLN A 119 6.30 14.38 -2.46
C GLN A 119 6.25 14.45 -0.93
N SER A 120 6.00 13.32 -0.27
CA SER A 120 5.90 13.22 1.18
C SER A 120 6.27 11.82 1.66
N ASP A 121 6.75 11.70 2.88
CA ASP A 121 6.99 10.41 3.55
C ASP A 121 5.71 9.83 4.16
N THR A 122 4.67 10.64 4.31
CA THR A 122 3.40 10.25 4.90
C THR A 122 2.24 10.84 4.10
N THR A 123 1.47 9.98 3.45
CA THR A 123 0.24 10.38 2.73
C THR A 123 -0.68 9.18 2.57
N ASN A 124 -1.83 9.37 1.90
CA ASN A 124 -2.73 8.26 1.58
C ASN A 124 -2.09 7.32 0.54
N GLU A 125 -2.27 6.01 0.72
CA GLU A 125 -1.71 5.02 -0.20
C GLU A 125 -2.17 5.23 -1.65
N GLY A 126 -3.40 5.70 -1.87
CA GLY A 126 -3.88 6.06 -3.20
C GLY A 126 -3.13 7.23 -3.83
N ILE A 127 -2.61 8.19 -3.02
CA ILE A 127 -1.76 9.29 -3.50
C ILE A 127 -0.37 8.75 -3.86
N PHE A 128 0.23 7.87 -3.03
CA PHE A 128 1.48 7.21 -3.35
C PHE A 128 1.39 6.46 -4.69
N LYS A 129 0.31 5.67 -4.87
CA LYS A 129 0.08 4.94 -6.12
C LYS A 129 -0.02 5.87 -7.33
N ARG A 130 -0.74 7.00 -7.21
CA ARG A 130 -0.86 7.98 -8.29
C ARG A 130 0.51 8.55 -8.68
N GLN A 131 1.34 8.93 -7.70
CA GLN A 131 2.68 9.45 -7.99
C GLN A 131 3.56 8.39 -8.65
N TRP A 132 3.46 7.15 -8.20
CA TRP A 132 4.26 6.04 -8.72
C TRP A 132 3.92 5.68 -10.16
N GLU A 133 2.63 5.51 -10.46
CA GLU A 133 2.13 5.01 -11.74
C GLU A 133 1.73 6.15 -12.69
N ASP A 134 0.83 7.05 -12.26
CA ASP A 134 0.21 8.04 -13.15
C ASP A 134 1.10 9.26 -13.39
N GLU A 135 1.84 9.71 -12.37
CA GLU A 135 2.77 10.84 -12.49
C GLU A 135 4.17 10.39 -12.97
N GLY A 136 4.36 9.09 -13.15
CA GLY A 136 5.55 8.51 -13.78
C GLY A 136 6.79 8.48 -12.90
N LEU A 137 6.65 8.52 -11.56
CA LEU A 137 7.80 8.46 -10.66
C LEU A 137 8.62 7.19 -10.86
N ARG A 138 7.94 6.05 -11.08
CA ARG A 138 8.57 4.77 -11.37
C ARG A 138 9.53 4.81 -12.55
N GLU A 139 9.14 5.45 -13.65
CA GLU A 139 9.94 5.57 -14.87
C GLU A 139 11.04 6.62 -14.74
N GLN A 140 10.79 7.67 -13.96
CA GLN A 140 11.72 8.78 -13.76
C GLN A 140 12.85 8.44 -12.78
N TYR A 141 12.63 7.48 -11.89
CA TYR A 141 13.62 7.07 -10.90
C TYR A 141 14.85 6.45 -11.56
N GLN A 142 16.03 7.02 -11.30
CA GLN A 142 17.32 6.63 -11.88
C GLN A 142 18.27 5.99 -10.86
N GLY A 143 17.81 5.79 -9.64
CA GLY A 143 18.60 5.17 -8.57
C GLY A 143 18.73 3.65 -8.72
N PRO A 144 19.29 2.98 -7.69
CA PRO A 144 19.45 1.53 -7.64
C PRO A 144 18.08 0.83 -7.59
N LYS A 145 17.97 -0.32 -8.26
CA LYS A 145 16.73 -1.12 -8.38
C LYS A 145 16.93 -2.55 -7.92
#